data_a0ab9c418cc6383f6b1141cd1b46c265
#
_entry.id   a0ab9c418cc6383f6b1141cd1b46c265
#
_cell.length_a   1.000
_cell.length_b   1.000
_cell.length_c   1.000
_cell.angle_alpha   90.00
_cell.angle_beta   90.00
_cell.angle_gamma   90.00
#
_symmetry.space_group_name_H-M   'P 1'
#
loop_
_entity.id
_entity.type
_entity.pdbx_description
1 polymer ?
#
loop_
_entity_poly.entity_id
_entity_poly.type
_entity_poly.pdbx_seq_one_letter_code
_entity_poly.pdbx_strand_id
1 'polypeptide(L)' 'MLGRHVYRVHFADNSWSVTKDGEGNSHGTFTRRQEALAEACRLAQADQPSRVTVDDGDGIIVEERLFGADLSEELGSAS' A
#
# COMPACT_ATOMS: atom_id res chain seq x y z
N MET A 1 -3.46 0.53 -19.84
CA MET A 1 -3.03 -0.56 -18.95
C MET A 1 -3.77 -0.50 -17.64
N LEU A 2 -4.30 -1.61 -17.23
CA LEU A 2 -5.03 -1.71 -15.97
C LEU A 2 -4.11 -2.29 -14.91
N GLY A 3 -4.03 -1.64 -13.80
CA GLY A 3 -3.22 -2.08 -12.69
C GLY A 3 -3.47 -1.20 -11.49
N ARG A 4 -3.01 -1.62 -10.34
CA ARG A 4 -3.21 -0.88 -9.11
C ARG A 4 -1.98 -0.06 -8.79
N HIS A 5 -2.23 1.12 -8.22
CA HIS A 5 -1.17 1.93 -7.64
C HIS A 5 -0.81 1.28 -6.29
N VAL A 6 0.46 1.01 -6.08
CA VAL A 6 0.90 0.27 -4.90
C VAL A 6 1.51 1.23 -3.89
N TYR A 7 0.96 1.23 -2.69
CA TYR A 7 1.50 1.96 -1.55
C TYR A 7 2.06 0.95 -0.57
N ARG A 8 3.27 1.18 -0.12
CA ARG A 8 3.97 0.25 0.77
C ARG A 8 4.16 0.87 2.13
N VAL A 9 3.80 0.11 3.16
CA VAL A 9 4.11 0.43 4.54
C VAL A 9 5.25 -0.48 4.94
N HIS A 10 6.39 0.10 5.24
CA HIS A 10 7.63 -0.65 5.44
C HIS A 10 8.26 -0.25 6.77
N PHE A 11 8.73 -1.24 7.52
CA PHE A 11 9.41 -1.00 8.78
C PHE A 11 10.93 -1.04 8.57
N ALA A 12 11.60 0.04 8.95
CA ALA A 12 13.06 0.13 8.89
C ALA A 12 13.52 1.21 9.86
N ASP A 13 14.69 1.01 10.45
CA ASP A 13 15.30 2.01 11.34
C ASP A 13 14.37 2.43 12.47
N ASN A 14 13.67 1.46 13.04
CA ASN A 14 12.75 1.66 14.16
C ASN A 14 11.57 2.58 13.84
N SER A 15 11.23 2.71 12.57
CA SER A 15 10.07 3.51 12.18
C SER A 15 9.36 2.88 10.99
N TRP A 16 8.13 3.31 10.78
CA TRP A 16 7.31 2.86 9.65
C TRP A 16 7.27 3.96 8.62
N SER A 17 7.49 3.63 7.37
CA SER A 17 7.42 4.60 6.29
C SER A 17 6.37 4.19 5.28
N VAL A 18 5.81 5.19 4.59
CA VAL A 18 4.84 4.98 3.52
C VAL A 18 5.48 5.46 2.23
N THR A 19 5.55 4.58 1.25
CA THR A 19 6.08 4.93 -0.07
C THR A 19 5.12 4.46 -1.14
N LYS A 20 5.13 5.14 -2.27
CA LYS A 20 4.36 4.72 -3.44
C LYS A 20 5.33 4.08 -4.44
N ASP A 21 4.94 2.93 -4.97
CA ASP A 21 5.75 2.21 -5.93
C ASP A 21 5.98 3.09 -7.15
N GLY A 22 7.22 3.21 -7.58
CA GLY A 22 7.59 4.07 -8.69
C GLY A 22 8.00 5.47 -8.29
N GLU A 23 7.75 5.87 -7.04
CA GLU A 23 8.21 7.16 -6.51
C GLU A 23 9.42 6.94 -5.61
N GLY A 24 10.35 7.87 -5.67
CA GLY A 24 11.57 7.76 -4.87
C GLY A 24 11.47 8.33 -3.48
N ASN A 25 10.36 9.00 -3.16
CA ASN A 25 10.22 9.73 -1.89
C ASN A 25 9.21 9.07 -0.98
N SER A 26 9.47 9.15 0.33
CA SER A 26 8.55 8.69 1.34
C SER A 26 7.42 9.70 1.52
N HIS A 27 6.22 9.20 1.76
CA HIS A 27 5.06 10.03 2.09
C HIS A 27 4.94 10.28 3.58
N GLY A 28 5.93 9.87 4.36
CA GLY A 28 5.97 10.12 5.78
C GLY A 28 6.58 8.97 6.55
N THR A 29 6.99 9.27 7.78
CA THR A 29 7.47 8.27 8.72
C THR A 29 6.66 8.34 9.99
N PHE A 30 6.45 7.19 10.61
CA PHE A 30 5.54 7.05 11.75
C PHE A 30 6.15 6.12 12.77
N THR A 31 5.83 6.32 14.04
CA THR A 31 6.33 5.46 15.10
C THR A 31 5.50 4.19 15.24
N ARG A 32 4.26 4.21 14.77
CA ARG A 32 3.36 3.08 14.91
C ARG A 32 2.88 2.58 13.56
N ARG A 33 2.78 1.26 13.45
CA ARG A 33 2.26 0.62 12.25
C ARG A 33 0.88 1.15 11.88
N GLN A 34 0.00 1.31 12.88
CA GLN A 34 -1.37 1.76 12.64
C GLN A 34 -1.43 3.14 12.01
N GLU A 35 -0.53 4.02 12.45
CA GLU A 35 -0.48 5.37 11.91
C GLU A 35 -0.04 5.37 10.45
N ALA A 36 1.00 4.59 10.15
CA ALA A 36 1.49 4.47 8.79
C ALA A 36 0.44 3.83 7.89
N LEU A 37 -0.22 2.78 8.38
CA LEU A 37 -1.25 2.09 7.62
C LEU A 37 -2.43 3.01 7.33
N ALA A 38 -2.84 3.81 8.32
CA ALA A 38 -3.94 4.77 8.13
C ALA A 38 -3.60 5.79 7.05
N GLU A 39 -2.39 6.29 7.06
CA GLU A 39 -1.97 7.26 6.05
C GLU A 39 -1.90 6.61 4.66
N ALA A 40 -1.34 5.41 4.58
CA ALA A 40 -1.26 4.69 3.32
C ALA A 40 -2.66 4.42 2.75
N CYS A 41 -3.59 4.02 3.61
CA CYS A 41 -4.97 3.78 3.18
C CYS A 41 -5.65 5.05 2.71
N ARG A 42 -5.39 6.17 3.38
CA ARG A 42 -5.94 7.46 2.97
C ARG A 42 -5.45 7.84 1.57
N LEU A 43 -4.16 7.69 1.34
CA LEU A 43 -3.58 7.98 0.03
C LEU A 43 -4.12 7.02 -1.03
N ALA A 44 -4.20 5.75 -0.69
CA ALA A 44 -4.67 4.73 -1.63
C ALA A 44 -6.13 4.93 -2.01
N GLN A 45 -6.97 5.33 -1.07
CA GLN A 45 -8.38 5.62 -1.36
C GLN A 45 -8.54 6.78 -2.33
N ALA A 46 -7.64 7.75 -2.26
CA ALA A 46 -7.67 8.89 -3.15
C ALA A 46 -7.06 8.60 -4.52
N ASP A 47 -6.46 7.43 -4.69
CA ASP A 47 -5.71 7.07 -5.89
C ASP A 47 -6.13 5.68 -6.40
N GLN A 48 -7.42 5.42 -6.40
CA GLN A 48 -7.94 4.12 -6.82
C GLN A 48 -7.83 3.92 -8.33
N PRO A 49 -7.68 2.70 -8.79
CA PRO A 49 -7.56 1.48 -8.02
C PRO A 49 -6.16 1.35 -7.41
N SER A 50 -6.09 0.88 -6.19
CA SER A 50 -4.83 0.86 -5.48
C SER A 50 -4.72 -0.33 -4.53
N ARG A 51 -3.51 -0.53 -4.03
CA ARG A 51 -3.19 -1.59 -3.10
C ARG A 51 -2.25 -1.04 -2.04
N VAL A 52 -2.49 -1.42 -0.80
CA VAL A 52 -1.57 -1.13 0.29
C VAL A 52 -0.98 -2.44 0.77
N THR A 53 0.35 -2.52 0.83
CA THR A 53 1.04 -3.68 1.39
C THR A 53 1.79 -3.26 2.62
N VAL A 54 1.82 -4.13 3.63
CA VAL A 54 2.55 -3.89 4.86
C VAL A 54 3.67 -4.91 4.97
N ASP A 55 4.90 -4.42 5.11
CA ASP A 55 6.10 -5.21 5.20
C ASP A 55 6.66 -5.06 6.61
N ASP A 56 7.01 -6.18 7.25
CA ASP A 56 7.47 -6.18 8.64
C ASP A 56 8.96 -5.88 8.81
N GLY A 57 9.64 -5.53 7.73
CA GLY A 57 11.06 -5.23 7.76
C GLY A 57 11.94 -6.38 7.26
N ASP A 58 11.39 -7.56 7.14
CA ASP A 58 12.10 -8.74 6.64
C ASP A 58 11.82 -9.02 5.18
N GLY A 59 11.13 -8.10 4.52
CA GLY A 59 10.74 -8.30 3.12
C GLY A 59 9.51 -9.15 2.96
N ILE A 60 8.86 -9.51 4.04
CA ILE A 60 7.67 -10.35 4.01
C ILE A 60 6.44 -9.46 4.14
N ILE A 61 5.51 -9.59 3.20
CA ILE A 61 4.27 -8.84 3.24
C ILE A 61 3.33 -9.56 4.20
N VAL A 62 2.96 -8.88 5.28
CA VAL A 62 2.13 -9.47 6.34
C VAL A 62 0.68 -9.01 6.27
N GLU A 63 0.39 -7.98 5.47
CA GLU A 63 -0.97 -7.49 5.31
C GLU A 63 -1.11 -6.82 3.95
N GLU A 64 -2.32 -6.90 3.38
CA GLU A 64 -2.63 -6.25 2.12
C GLU A 64 -4.05 -5.70 2.17
N ARG A 65 -4.23 -4.50 1.62
CA ARG A 65 -5.55 -3.87 1.50
C ARG A 65 -5.73 -3.44 0.05
N LEU A 66 -6.93 -3.67 -0.48
CA LEU A 66 -7.26 -3.31 -1.85
C LEU A 66 -8.33 -2.24 -1.84
N PHE A 67 -8.16 -1.22 -2.69
CA PHE A 67 -9.11 -0.11 -2.82
C PHE A 67 -9.49 0.05 -4.28
N GLY A 68 -10.79 0.06 -4.55
CA GLY A 68 -11.30 0.16 -5.89
C GLY A 68 -11.19 -1.14 -6.65
N ALA A 69 -11.77 -1.18 -7.84
CA ALA A 69 -11.78 -2.37 -8.67
C ALA A 69 -10.82 -2.21 -9.83
N ASP A 70 -9.96 -3.21 -10.02
CA ASP A 70 -9.18 -3.35 -11.24
C ASP A 70 -10.01 -4.22 -12.17
N LEU A 71 -10.28 -3.71 -13.36
CA LEU A 71 -11.14 -4.42 -14.31
C LEU A 71 -10.64 -5.82 -14.66
N SER A 72 -9.33 -5.99 -14.70
CA SER A 72 -8.79 -7.33 -14.96
C SER A 72 -9.07 -8.27 -13.81
N GLU A 73 -9.04 -7.78 -12.57
CA GLU A 73 -9.36 -8.60 -11.41
C GLU A 73 -10.84 -8.92 -11.35
N GLU A 74 -11.70 -7.96 -11.68
CA GLU A 74 -13.14 -8.19 -11.72
C GLU A 74 -13.50 -9.27 -12.71
N LEU A 75 -12.93 -9.19 -13.90
CA LEU A 75 -13.20 -10.20 -14.92
C LEU A 75 -12.70 -11.57 -14.50
N GLY A 76 -11.59 -11.62 -13.78
CA GLY A 76 -11.06 -12.87 -13.30
C GLY A 76 -11.85 -13.47 -12.15
N SER A 77 -12.53 -12.63 -11.37
CA SER A 77 -13.27 -13.09 -10.19
C SER A 77 -14.74 -13.32 -10.46
N ALA A 78 -15.22 -13.06 -11.64
CA ALA A 78 -16.62 -13.16 -12.00
C ALA A 78 -17.05 -14.60 -12.27
N SER A 79 -16.65 -15.49 -11.48
CA SER A 79 -16.95 -16.90 -11.65
C SER A 79 -18.00 -17.39 -10.67
#